data_ad67d55f8d2d9cc2016123e3f05aac59
#
_entry.id   ad67d55f8d2d9cc2016123e3f05aac59
#
_cell.length_a   1.000
_cell.length_b   1.000
_cell.length_c   1.000
_cell.angle_alpha   90.00
_cell.angle_beta   90.00
_cell.angle_gamma   90.00
#
_symmetry.space_group_name_H-M   'P 1'
#
loop_
_entity.id
_entity.type
_entity.pdbx_description
1 polymer ?
#
loop_
_entity_poly.entity_id
_entity_poly.type
_entity_poly.pdbx_seq_one_letter_code
_entity_poly.pdbx_strand_id
1 'polypeptide(L)'
;MEEQEKLEKTDLNVITYKEVLLQNKKYLDIKLYETPEFLFKTYPGNHKRERIVELMTKYLSEPYPVYTYMYFLDLFPDCTILCYDKNKKDENNELYICGAIVGNINRKINKIQGYIAMLAVEVEYRKKGLGRKMVELLIDTFKKSYKINEITIETEVDNYAALGLYESFGFIRTKMYINYYFNANNAYKLKLFNYNNENIES
;
A
#
# COMPACT_ATOMS: atom_id res chain seq x y z
N MET A 1 -20.68 5.20 -36.18
CA MET A 1 -19.25 5.20 -36.56
C MET A 1 -18.41 6.20 -35.75
N GLU A 2 -18.93 7.37 -35.38
CA GLU A 2 -18.19 8.34 -34.53
C GLU A 2 -18.01 7.96 -33.06
N GLU A 3 -18.84 7.10 -32.52
CA GLU A 3 -18.67 6.62 -31.11
C GLU A 3 -17.61 5.53 -30.96
N GLN A 4 -17.31 4.77 -31.98
CA GLN A 4 -16.25 3.76 -31.96
C GLN A 4 -14.84 4.37 -32.13
N GLU A 5 -14.72 5.47 -32.87
CA GLU A 5 -13.44 6.20 -33.00
C GLU A 5 -13.03 6.98 -31.73
N LYS A 6 -13.99 7.29 -30.83
CA LYS A 6 -13.70 7.94 -29.54
C LYS A 6 -13.16 6.99 -28.48
N LEU A 7 -13.43 5.69 -28.58
CA LEU A 7 -12.92 4.67 -27.67
C LEU A 7 -11.47 4.27 -27.95
N GLU A 8 -11.02 4.37 -29.20
CA GLU A 8 -9.64 4.02 -29.57
C GLU A 8 -8.57 5.07 -29.25
N LYS A 9 -8.96 6.31 -28.92
CA LYS A 9 -8.01 7.40 -28.56
C LYS A 9 -7.70 7.54 -27.07
N THR A 10 -8.26 6.70 -26.22
CA THR A 10 -8.00 6.71 -24.76
C THR A 10 -6.93 5.71 -24.31
N ASP A 11 -6.35 4.91 -25.21
CA ASP A 11 -5.48 3.78 -24.86
C ASP A 11 -3.98 4.03 -24.94
N LEU A 12 -3.52 5.27 -24.90
CA LEU A 12 -2.11 5.60 -25.10
C LEU A 12 -1.24 5.54 -23.83
N ASN A 13 -1.63 4.85 -22.76
CA ASN A 13 -0.71 4.57 -21.63
C ASN A 13 -1.25 3.52 -20.64
N VAL A 14 -2.08 2.59 -21.05
CA VAL A 14 -2.42 1.45 -20.21
C VAL A 14 -1.31 0.40 -20.40
N ILE A 15 -0.35 0.37 -19.48
CA ILE A 15 0.56 -0.77 -19.38
C ILE A 15 -0.31 -2.01 -19.17
N THR A 16 -0.21 -2.98 -20.06
CA THR A 16 -1.02 -4.20 -19.94
C THR A 16 -0.65 -4.96 -18.66
N TYR A 17 -1.63 -5.66 -18.08
CA TYR A 17 -1.43 -6.54 -16.93
C TYR A 17 -0.19 -7.44 -17.10
N LYS A 18 0.00 -7.96 -18.32
CA LYS A 18 1.14 -8.82 -18.68
C LYS A 18 2.49 -8.09 -18.62
N GLU A 19 2.55 -6.84 -19.07
CA GLU A 19 3.77 -6.02 -19.04
C GLU A 19 4.17 -5.66 -17.61
N VAL A 20 3.18 -5.33 -16.76
CA VAL A 20 3.43 -5.07 -15.33
C VAL A 20 3.94 -6.32 -14.63
N LEU A 21 3.35 -7.49 -14.88
CA LEU A 21 3.84 -8.76 -14.34
C LEU A 21 5.27 -9.09 -14.79
N LEU A 22 5.64 -8.77 -16.03
CA LEU A 22 6.98 -9.00 -16.54
C LEU A 22 8.00 -8.03 -15.93
N GLN A 23 7.62 -6.79 -15.70
CA GLN A 23 8.48 -5.79 -15.05
C GLN A 23 8.67 -6.07 -13.55
N ASN A 24 7.64 -6.54 -12.85
CA ASN A 24 7.64 -6.71 -11.40
C ASN A 24 8.33 -7.99 -10.90
N LYS A 25 8.62 -8.97 -11.76
CA LYS A 25 9.38 -10.18 -11.38
C LYS A 25 10.74 -9.88 -10.74
N LYS A 26 11.29 -8.70 -10.94
CA LYS A 26 12.61 -8.29 -10.43
C LYS A 26 12.61 -7.90 -8.95
N TYR A 27 11.45 -7.63 -8.35
CA TYR A 27 11.35 -7.00 -7.02
C TYR A 27 10.78 -7.89 -5.93
N LEU A 28 10.60 -9.17 -6.22
CA LEU A 28 10.04 -10.12 -5.26
C LEU A 28 11.06 -10.52 -4.20
N ASP A 29 10.60 -10.60 -2.94
CA ASP A 29 11.37 -11.08 -1.78
C ASP A 29 12.61 -10.25 -1.39
N ILE A 30 12.59 -8.94 -1.65
CA ILE A 30 13.69 -8.06 -1.30
C ILE A 30 13.62 -7.71 0.18
N LYS A 31 14.73 -7.92 0.89
CA LYS A 31 14.89 -7.44 2.27
C LYS A 31 15.02 -5.92 2.26
N LEU A 32 14.10 -5.24 2.97
CA LEU A 32 14.07 -3.78 3.09
C LEU A 32 14.66 -3.29 4.42
N TYR A 33 14.35 -4.01 5.51
CA TYR A 33 14.81 -3.65 6.86
C TYR A 33 14.79 -4.87 7.77
N GLU A 34 15.64 -4.88 8.80
CA GLU A 34 15.73 -5.96 9.77
C GLU A 34 16.08 -5.43 11.15
N THR A 35 15.50 -6.04 12.17
CA THR A 35 15.86 -5.92 13.59
C THR A 35 16.20 -7.30 14.15
N PRO A 36 16.67 -7.41 15.41
CA PRO A 36 16.83 -8.73 16.03
C PRO A 36 15.55 -9.58 16.00
N GLU A 37 14.38 -8.97 16.17
CA GLU A 37 13.09 -9.67 16.28
C GLU A 37 12.31 -9.72 14.95
N PHE A 38 12.42 -8.72 14.10
CA PHE A 38 11.55 -8.54 12.93
C PHE A 38 12.33 -8.37 11.62
N LEU A 39 11.76 -8.93 10.55
CA LEU A 39 12.26 -8.81 9.19
C LEU A 39 11.18 -8.22 8.30
N PHE A 40 11.54 -7.20 7.51
CA PHE A 40 10.65 -6.54 6.56
C PHE A 40 11.11 -6.81 5.12
N LYS A 41 10.21 -7.39 4.32
CA LYS A 41 10.50 -7.76 2.92
C LYS A 41 9.36 -7.34 2.01
N THR A 42 9.65 -7.16 0.74
CA THR A 42 8.61 -7.05 -0.29
C THR A 42 7.86 -8.38 -0.45
N TYR A 43 6.67 -8.31 -1.04
CA TYR A 43 5.83 -9.49 -1.28
C TYR A 43 6.55 -10.53 -2.17
N PRO A 44 6.69 -11.77 -1.69
CA PRO A 44 7.49 -12.80 -2.38
C PRO A 44 6.70 -13.63 -3.39
N GLY A 45 5.40 -13.36 -3.59
CA GLY A 45 4.56 -14.09 -4.52
C GLY A 45 3.40 -14.88 -3.90
N ASN A 46 2.74 -15.69 -4.73
CA ASN A 46 1.41 -16.25 -4.46
C ASN A 46 1.28 -17.09 -3.19
N HIS A 47 2.32 -17.80 -2.78
CA HIS A 47 2.29 -18.66 -1.58
C HIS A 47 2.08 -17.89 -0.26
N LYS A 48 2.22 -16.57 -0.25
CA LYS A 48 1.93 -15.73 0.93
C LYS A 48 0.62 -14.95 0.83
N ARG A 49 -0.11 -15.08 -0.27
CA ARG A 49 -1.36 -14.34 -0.53
C ARG A 49 -2.43 -14.62 0.51
N GLU A 50 -2.66 -15.89 0.80
CA GLU A 50 -3.73 -16.32 1.72
C GLU A 50 -3.53 -15.70 3.10
N ARG A 51 -2.29 -15.70 3.61
CA ARG A 51 -1.97 -15.10 4.90
C ARG A 51 -2.20 -13.58 4.91
N ILE A 52 -1.90 -12.89 3.81
CA ILE A 52 -2.17 -11.44 3.69
C ILE A 52 -3.68 -11.18 3.70
N VAL A 53 -4.45 -11.94 2.92
CA VAL A 53 -5.91 -11.81 2.87
C VAL A 53 -6.52 -12.07 4.24
N GLU A 54 -6.11 -13.12 4.95
CA GLU A 54 -6.55 -13.43 6.32
C GLU A 54 -6.27 -12.24 7.26
N LEU A 55 -5.04 -11.72 7.26
CA LEU A 55 -4.63 -10.60 8.10
C LEU A 55 -5.48 -9.35 7.82
N MET A 56 -5.69 -9.02 6.55
CA MET A 56 -6.48 -7.86 6.16
C MET A 56 -7.97 -8.05 6.49
N THR A 57 -8.53 -9.22 6.21
CA THR A 57 -9.93 -9.55 6.54
C THR A 57 -10.21 -9.46 8.04
N LYS A 58 -9.23 -9.85 8.85
CA LYS A 58 -9.37 -9.83 10.32
C LYS A 58 -9.32 -8.42 10.92
N TYR A 59 -8.59 -7.48 10.30
CA TYR A 59 -8.28 -6.20 10.93
C TYR A 59 -8.76 -4.96 10.19
N LEU A 60 -9.19 -5.06 8.94
CA LEU A 60 -9.84 -3.95 8.25
C LEU A 60 -11.33 -3.96 8.59
N SER A 61 -11.89 -2.77 8.80
CA SER A 61 -13.32 -2.59 9.02
C SER A 61 -14.15 -3.04 7.82
N GLU A 62 -13.58 -2.91 6.62
CA GLU A 62 -14.20 -3.28 5.37
C GLU A 62 -13.17 -3.98 4.46
N PRO A 63 -13.11 -5.35 4.53
CA PRO A 63 -12.22 -6.13 3.69
C PRO A 63 -12.59 -6.02 2.21
N TYR A 64 -11.58 -5.97 1.36
CA TYR A 64 -11.77 -5.94 -0.07
C TYR A 64 -12.19 -7.31 -0.64
N PRO A 65 -12.87 -7.34 -1.81
CA PRO A 65 -13.07 -8.57 -2.57
C PRO A 65 -11.74 -9.22 -2.97
N VAL A 66 -11.72 -10.55 -3.12
CA VAL A 66 -10.50 -11.32 -3.46
C VAL A 66 -9.77 -10.79 -4.70
N TYR A 67 -10.52 -10.39 -5.74
CA TYR A 67 -9.93 -9.83 -6.96
C TYR A 67 -9.15 -8.53 -6.74
N THR A 68 -9.55 -7.73 -5.75
CA THR A 68 -8.83 -6.51 -5.39
C THR A 68 -7.47 -6.82 -4.75
N TYR A 69 -7.39 -7.84 -3.91
CA TYR A 69 -6.11 -8.33 -3.39
C TYR A 69 -5.20 -8.81 -4.52
N MET A 70 -5.73 -9.61 -5.47
CA MET A 70 -4.99 -10.06 -6.64
C MET A 70 -4.44 -8.88 -7.43
N TYR A 71 -5.29 -7.89 -7.71
CA TYR A 71 -4.88 -6.68 -8.41
C TYR A 71 -3.68 -6.00 -7.73
N PHE A 72 -3.74 -5.75 -6.43
CA PHE A 72 -2.65 -5.07 -5.72
C PHE A 72 -1.38 -5.92 -5.65
N LEU A 73 -1.50 -7.18 -5.25
CA LEU A 73 -0.36 -8.05 -4.99
C LEU A 73 0.37 -8.47 -6.27
N ASP A 74 -0.35 -8.64 -7.37
CA ASP A 74 0.23 -9.09 -8.63
C ASP A 74 0.80 -7.93 -9.46
N LEU A 75 0.15 -6.74 -9.41
CA LEU A 75 0.61 -5.58 -10.17
C LEU A 75 1.63 -4.71 -9.44
N PHE A 76 1.59 -4.70 -8.10
CA PHE A 76 2.43 -3.84 -7.27
C PHE A 76 3.10 -4.62 -6.13
N PRO A 77 3.81 -5.73 -6.42
CA PRO A 77 4.42 -6.58 -5.38
C PRO A 77 5.48 -5.85 -4.56
N ASP A 78 6.18 -4.89 -5.15
CA ASP A 78 7.17 -4.04 -4.49
C ASP A 78 6.55 -2.93 -3.62
N CYS A 79 5.28 -2.59 -3.86
CA CYS A 79 4.47 -1.73 -3.00
C CYS A 79 3.73 -2.51 -1.89
N THR A 80 3.98 -3.80 -1.77
CA THR A 80 3.48 -4.65 -0.69
C THR A 80 4.64 -5.09 0.20
N ILE A 81 4.60 -4.69 1.46
CA ILE A 81 5.66 -4.97 2.43
C ILE A 81 5.11 -5.82 3.56
N LEU A 82 5.78 -6.93 3.84
CA LEU A 82 5.44 -7.88 4.87
C LEU A 82 6.41 -7.74 6.05
N CYS A 83 5.86 -7.79 7.25
CA CYS A 83 6.61 -7.86 8.49
C CYS A 83 6.56 -9.29 9.04
N TYR A 84 7.72 -9.89 9.22
CA TYR A 84 7.88 -11.24 9.74
C TYR A 84 8.43 -11.21 11.16
N ASP A 85 7.89 -12.05 12.03
CA ASP A 85 8.50 -12.39 13.32
C ASP A 85 9.57 -13.46 13.11
N LYS A 86 10.83 -13.16 13.45
CA LYS A 86 11.96 -14.08 13.30
C LYS A 86 11.95 -15.22 14.30
N ASN A 87 11.21 -15.06 15.39
CA ASN A 87 11.15 -16.03 16.49
C ASN A 87 9.94 -16.97 16.40
N LYS A 88 9.03 -16.73 15.43
CA LYS A 88 7.82 -17.54 15.24
C LYS A 88 7.76 -18.11 13.83
N LYS A 89 7.32 -19.37 13.75
CA LYS A 89 7.06 -20.05 12.47
C LYS A 89 5.57 -20.26 12.29
N ASP A 90 5.13 -20.30 11.04
CA ASP A 90 3.79 -20.72 10.65
C ASP A 90 3.72 -22.27 10.54
N GLU A 91 2.57 -22.79 10.16
CA GLU A 91 2.33 -24.23 9.98
C GLU A 91 3.21 -24.88 8.90
N ASN A 92 3.71 -24.08 7.96
CA ASN A 92 4.62 -24.53 6.89
C ASN A 92 6.11 -24.41 7.29
N ASN A 93 6.40 -24.15 8.58
CA ASN A 93 7.74 -23.91 9.10
C ASN A 93 8.46 -22.69 8.49
N GLU A 94 7.70 -21.75 7.92
CA GLU A 94 8.21 -20.49 7.40
C GLU A 94 8.06 -19.36 8.44
N LEU A 95 8.75 -18.23 8.25
CA LEU A 95 8.64 -17.10 9.17
C LEU A 95 7.20 -16.57 9.22
N TYR A 96 6.69 -16.37 10.42
CA TYR A 96 5.33 -15.91 10.65
C TYR A 96 5.13 -14.46 10.24
N ILE A 97 4.14 -14.19 9.36
CA ILE A 97 3.77 -12.83 8.97
C ILE A 97 2.88 -12.24 10.06
N CYS A 98 3.38 -11.22 10.76
CA CYS A 98 2.68 -10.53 11.84
C CYS A 98 2.11 -9.16 11.42
N GLY A 99 2.43 -8.68 10.24
CA GLY A 99 1.91 -7.43 9.69
C GLY A 99 2.14 -7.30 8.21
N ALA A 100 1.32 -6.50 7.54
CA ALA A 100 1.45 -6.18 6.13
C ALA A 100 0.93 -4.78 5.82
N ILE A 101 1.57 -4.11 4.86
CA ILE A 101 1.08 -2.90 4.19
C ILE A 101 1.00 -3.16 2.70
N VAL A 102 -0.06 -2.68 2.07
CA VAL A 102 -0.31 -2.82 0.64
C VAL A 102 -0.55 -1.45 0.04
N GLY A 103 0.20 -1.12 -0.99
CA GLY A 103 0.03 0.10 -1.76
C GLY A 103 -0.08 -0.17 -3.24
N ASN A 104 -0.43 0.87 -3.99
CA ASN A 104 -0.38 0.87 -5.44
C ASN A 104 0.00 2.24 -5.99
N ILE A 105 0.14 2.30 -7.30
CA ILE A 105 0.47 3.51 -8.04
C ILE A 105 -0.67 3.84 -9.00
N ASN A 106 -1.29 4.99 -8.77
CA ASN A 106 -2.32 5.52 -9.62
C ASN A 106 -1.69 6.45 -10.67
N ARG A 107 -1.78 6.09 -11.95
CA ARG A 107 -1.33 6.91 -13.06
C ARG A 107 -2.51 7.64 -13.67
N LYS A 108 -2.45 8.97 -13.70
CA LYS A 108 -3.36 9.86 -14.43
C LYS A 108 -2.56 10.61 -15.50
N ILE A 109 -3.23 11.19 -16.49
CA ILE A 109 -2.61 11.80 -17.68
C ILE A 109 -1.39 12.68 -17.36
N ASN A 110 -1.40 13.42 -16.25
CA ASN A 110 -0.28 14.32 -15.89
C ASN A 110 0.18 14.13 -14.44
N LYS A 111 -0.13 12.98 -13.79
CA LYS A 111 0.16 12.79 -12.37
C LYS A 111 0.31 11.33 -12.01
N ILE A 112 1.40 11.03 -11.31
CA ILE A 112 1.61 9.74 -10.68
C ILE A 112 1.44 9.94 -9.17
N GLN A 113 0.57 9.13 -8.56
CA GLN A 113 0.27 9.19 -7.13
C GLN A 113 0.46 7.82 -6.48
N GLY A 114 1.09 7.80 -5.31
CA GLY A 114 1.07 6.63 -4.44
C GLY A 114 -0.27 6.54 -3.69
N TYR A 115 -0.72 5.34 -3.47
CA TYR A 115 -1.92 5.08 -2.68
C TYR A 115 -1.62 3.98 -1.65
N ILE A 116 -1.85 4.26 -0.39
CA ILE A 116 -1.80 3.26 0.68
C ILE A 116 -3.20 2.65 0.78
N ALA A 117 -3.34 1.41 0.34
CA ALA A 117 -4.63 0.75 0.27
C ALA A 117 -5.00 0.05 1.59
N MET A 118 -4.04 -0.61 2.23
CA MET A 118 -4.27 -1.44 3.40
C MET A 118 -3.06 -1.44 4.32
N LEU A 119 -3.31 -1.45 5.63
CA LEU A 119 -2.30 -1.66 6.67
C LEU A 119 -2.90 -2.46 7.80
N ALA A 120 -2.32 -3.60 8.11
CA ALA A 120 -2.72 -4.41 9.25
C ALA A 120 -1.52 -4.93 10.04
N VAL A 121 -1.65 -4.98 11.36
CA VAL A 121 -0.71 -5.60 12.30
C VAL A 121 -1.50 -6.41 13.30
N GLU A 122 -1.09 -7.65 13.52
CA GLU A 122 -1.66 -8.54 14.56
C GLU A 122 -1.69 -7.84 15.91
N VAL A 123 -2.75 -8.06 16.69
CA VAL A 123 -2.98 -7.32 17.95
C VAL A 123 -1.81 -7.47 18.92
N GLU A 124 -1.27 -8.67 19.06
CA GLU A 124 -0.13 -8.97 19.94
C GLU A 124 1.19 -8.32 19.51
N TYR A 125 1.25 -7.83 18.27
CA TYR A 125 2.42 -7.14 17.70
C TYR A 125 2.25 -5.63 17.62
N ARG A 126 1.09 -5.10 18.01
CA ARG A 126 0.84 -3.64 18.01
C ARG A 126 1.70 -2.94 19.07
N LYS A 127 1.81 -1.62 18.95
CA LYS A 127 2.60 -0.73 19.83
C LYS A 127 4.11 -1.02 19.86
N LYS A 128 4.62 -1.88 18.95
CA LYS A 128 6.05 -2.16 18.75
C LYS A 128 6.67 -1.34 17.59
N GLY A 129 5.94 -0.37 17.05
CA GLY A 129 6.42 0.48 15.94
C GLY A 129 6.34 -0.17 14.54
N LEU A 130 5.82 -1.40 14.40
CA LEU A 130 5.84 -2.14 13.13
C LEU A 130 5.03 -1.45 12.03
N GLY A 131 3.82 -0.97 12.35
CA GLY A 131 3.00 -0.21 11.38
C GLY A 131 3.72 1.05 10.90
N ARG A 132 4.35 1.79 11.83
CA ARG A 132 5.14 2.96 11.49
C ARG A 132 6.29 2.62 10.55
N LYS A 133 7.05 1.56 10.83
CA LYS A 133 8.15 1.12 9.98
C LYS A 133 7.67 0.70 8.58
N MET A 134 6.56 -0.01 8.47
CA MET A 134 5.99 -0.38 7.18
C MET A 134 5.54 0.84 6.36
N VAL A 135 4.91 1.85 6.99
CA VAL A 135 4.55 3.11 6.32
C VAL A 135 5.80 3.85 5.83
N GLU A 136 6.83 3.97 6.66
CA GLU A 136 8.11 4.58 6.29
C GLU A 136 8.72 3.91 5.06
N LEU A 137 8.82 2.57 5.07
CA LEU A 137 9.39 1.80 3.97
C LEU A 137 8.57 1.94 2.67
N LEU A 138 7.25 1.97 2.76
CA LEU A 138 6.39 2.15 1.59
C LEU A 138 6.50 3.58 1.02
N ILE A 139 6.56 4.61 1.87
CA ILE A 139 6.83 5.99 1.45
C ILE A 139 8.18 6.06 0.73
N ASP A 140 9.20 5.42 1.28
CA ASP A 140 10.53 5.34 0.65
C ASP A 140 10.49 4.64 -0.71
N THR A 141 9.75 3.54 -0.84
CA THR A 141 9.54 2.84 -2.11
C THR A 141 8.88 3.77 -3.13
N PHE A 142 7.81 4.46 -2.75
CA PHE A 142 7.14 5.42 -3.62
C PHE A 142 8.08 6.55 -4.09
N LYS A 143 8.88 7.09 -3.19
CA LYS A 143 9.81 8.19 -3.51
C LYS A 143 10.97 7.72 -4.39
N LYS A 144 11.66 6.66 -3.98
CA LYS A 144 12.93 6.23 -4.61
C LYS A 144 12.70 5.48 -5.93
N SER A 145 11.75 4.53 -5.94
CA SER A 145 11.52 3.67 -7.11
C SER A 145 10.62 4.32 -8.16
N TYR A 146 9.66 5.15 -7.72
CA TYR A 146 8.62 5.68 -8.60
C TYR A 146 8.63 7.21 -8.72
N LYS A 147 9.49 7.91 -7.96
CA LYS A 147 9.59 9.39 -7.93
C LYS A 147 8.23 10.07 -7.68
N ILE A 148 7.44 9.47 -6.80
CA ILE A 148 6.09 9.95 -6.47
C ILE A 148 6.18 11.12 -5.51
N ASN A 149 5.48 12.22 -5.84
CA ASN A 149 5.44 13.45 -5.04
C ASN A 149 4.14 13.61 -4.24
N GLU A 150 3.13 12.78 -4.48
CA GLU A 150 1.88 12.80 -3.70
C GLU A 150 1.47 11.38 -3.35
N ILE A 151 1.27 11.13 -2.05
CA ILE A 151 0.76 9.85 -1.55
C ILE A 151 -0.58 10.12 -0.89
N THR A 152 -1.56 9.24 -1.12
CA THR A 152 -2.91 9.36 -0.57
C THR A 152 -3.33 8.12 0.20
N ILE A 153 -4.24 8.31 1.15
CA ILE A 153 -4.93 7.26 1.89
C ILE A 153 -6.31 7.75 2.31
N GLU A 154 -7.29 6.87 2.41
CA GLU A 154 -8.55 7.07 3.09
C GLU A 154 -8.61 6.22 4.36
N THR A 155 -9.15 6.79 5.45
CA THR A 155 -9.39 6.08 6.72
C THR A 155 -10.63 6.63 7.42
N GLU A 156 -11.29 5.79 8.23
CA GLU A 156 -12.46 6.21 9.01
C GLU A 156 -12.15 7.42 9.90
N VAL A 157 -13.13 8.29 10.06
CA VAL A 157 -12.96 9.55 10.83
C VAL A 157 -12.69 9.31 12.32
N ASP A 158 -13.10 8.17 12.84
CA ASP A 158 -12.93 7.72 14.22
C ASP A 158 -11.75 6.76 14.43
N ASN A 159 -11.03 6.40 13.37
CA ASN A 159 -9.80 5.63 13.47
C ASN A 159 -8.62 6.52 13.90
N TYR A 160 -8.66 7.00 15.15
CA TYR A 160 -7.66 7.91 15.70
C TYR A 160 -6.24 7.33 15.66
N ALA A 161 -6.09 6.00 15.76
CA ALA A 161 -4.80 5.35 15.70
C ALA A 161 -4.16 5.46 14.30
N ALA A 162 -4.95 5.26 13.25
CA ALA A 162 -4.49 5.44 11.86
C ALA A 162 -4.26 6.92 11.55
N LEU A 163 -5.18 7.81 11.96
CA LEU A 163 -5.03 9.25 11.77
C LEU A 163 -3.73 9.75 12.40
N GLY A 164 -3.50 9.47 13.68
CA GLY A 164 -2.28 9.88 14.38
C GLY A 164 -1.01 9.29 13.75
N LEU A 165 -1.07 8.04 13.25
CA LEU A 165 0.05 7.42 12.55
C LEU A 165 0.40 8.21 11.27
N TYR A 166 -0.56 8.46 10.39
CA TYR A 166 -0.31 9.13 9.11
C TYR A 166 0.03 10.60 9.29
N GLU A 167 -0.65 11.31 10.19
CA GLU A 167 -0.33 12.70 10.53
C GLU A 167 1.10 12.85 11.08
N SER A 168 1.62 11.86 11.81
CA SER A 168 3.01 11.86 12.29
C SER A 168 4.05 11.76 11.17
N PHE A 169 3.67 11.36 9.96
CA PHE A 169 4.49 11.38 8.74
C PHE A 169 4.29 12.67 7.91
N GLY A 170 3.43 13.59 8.35
CA GLY A 170 3.13 14.82 7.64
C GLY A 170 1.95 14.72 6.65
N PHE A 171 1.16 13.64 6.72
CA PHE A 171 -0.10 13.61 5.98
C PHE A 171 -1.06 14.65 6.53
N ILE A 172 -1.76 15.36 5.66
CA ILE A 172 -2.79 16.34 6.00
C ILE A 172 -4.17 15.85 5.54
N ARG A 173 -5.20 16.13 6.33
CA ARG A 173 -6.59 15.84 5.95
C ARG A 173 -7.01 16.83 4.87
N THR A 174 -7.35 16.34 3.69
CA THR A 174 -7.67 17.20 2.53
C THR A 174 -9.15 17.18 2.15
N LYS A 175 -9.86 16.10 2.49
CA LYS A 175 -11.28 15.94 2.19
C LYS A 175 -11.92 14.99 3.19
N MET A 176 -13.21 15.22 3.50
CA MET A 176 -14.07 14.27 4.18
C MET A 176 -15.09 13.73 3.19
N TYR A 177 -15.29 12.42 3.20
CA TYR A 177 -16.34 11.73 2.46
C TYR A 177 -17.41 11.27 3.43
N ILE A 178 -18.66 11.64 3.15
CA ILE A 178 -19.82 11.25 3.97
C ILE A 178 -20.30 9.87 3.49
N ASN A 179 -20.65 8.99 4.43
CA ASN A 179 -21.13 7.63 4.15
C ASN A 179 -20.23 6.87 3.17
N TYR A 180 -18.92 6.92 3.42
CA TYR A 180 -17.93 6.35 2.52
C TYR A 180 -17.87 4.82 2.59
N TYR A 181 -17.98 4.28 3.80
CA TYR A 181 -17.95 2.84 4.06
C TYR A 181 -19.38 2.24 4.04
N PHE A 182 -19.50 0.93 3.84
CA PHE A 182 -20.81 0.24 3.82
C PHE A 182 -21.57 0.35 5.17
N ASN A 183 -20.84 0.49 6.28
CA ASN A 183 -21.41 0.77 7.59
C ASN A 183 -21.86 2.24 7.74
N ALA A 184 -21.87 3.01 6.66
CA ALA A 184 -22.15 4.44 6.60
C ALA A 184 -21.17 5.34 7.38
N ASN A 185 -20.04 4.83 7.82
CA ASN A 185 -19.00 5.65 8.42
C ASN A 185 -18.37 6.61 7.40
N ASN A 186 -18.03 7.79 7.89
CA ASN A 186 -17.34 8.79 7.10
C ASN A 186 -15.85 8.46 7.01
N ALA A 187 -15.18 8.94 5.95
CA ALA A 187 -13.74 8.83 5.80
C ALA A 187 -13.07 10.19 5.65
N TYR A 188 -11.86 10.31 6.20
CA TYR A 188 -10.93 11.35 5.78
C TYR A 188 -10.05 10.83 4.66
N LYS A 189 -9.89 11.66 3.62
CA LYS A 189 -8.78 11.53 2.67
C LYS A 189 -7.61 12.32 3.21
N LEU A 190 -6.47 11.66 3.41
CA LEU A 190 -5.22 12.30 3.79
C LEU A 190 -4.26 12.28 2.59
N LYS A 191 -3.41 13.30 2.53
CA LYS A 191 -2.37 13.42 1.53
C LYS A 191 -1.04 13.78 2.17
N LEU A 192 0.02 13.13 1.69
CA LEU A 192 1.40 13.52 1.92
C LEU A 192 1.94 14.10 0.61
N PHE A 193 2.43 15.35 0.68
CA PHE A 193 3.13 16.00 -0.43
C PHE A 193 4.63 15.96 -0.18
N ASN A 194 5.37 15.50 -1.15
CA ASN A 194 6.82 15.51 -1.13
C ASN A 194 7.30 16.62 -2.08
N TYR A 195 7.49 17.82 -1.54
CA TYR A 195 8.15 18.89 -2.29
C TYR A 195 9.66 18.60 -2.25
N ASN A 196 10.24 18.18 -3.36
CA ASN A 196 11.68 18.23 -3.50
C ASN A 196 12.07 19.71 -3.47
N ASN A 197 12.88 20.12 -2.50
CA ASN A 197 13.43 21.50 -2.40
C ASN A 197 14.43 21.84 -3.52
N GLU A 198 14.46 21.08 -4.62
CA GLU A 198 15.39 21.30 -5.74
C GLU A 198 15.01 22.45 -6.69
N ASN A 199 13.88 23.16 -6.46
CA ASN A 199 13.43 24.25 -7.31
C ASN A 199 13.26 25.59 -6.58
N ILE A 200 14.07 25.87 -5.55
CA ILE A 200 14.13 27.19 -4.89
C ILE A 200 15.55 27.77 -5.07
N GLU A 201 16.13 27.61 -6.24
CA GLU A 201 17.28 28.41 -6.68
C GLU A 201 17.07 28.82 -8.15
N SER A 202 16.38 29.91 -8.34
CA SER A 202 16.49 30.77 -9.52
C SER A 202 15.92 32.14 -9.23
#